data_e596855ae8d4e89fc97b6b67ee4215c6
#
_entry.id   e596855ae8d4e89fc97b6b67ee4215c6
#
_cell.length_a   1.000
_cell.length_b   1.000
_cell.length_c   1.000
_cell.angle_alpha   90.00
_cell.angle_beta   90.00
_cell.angle_gamma   90.00
#
_symmetry.space_group_name_H-M   'P 1'
#
loop_
_entity.id
_entity.type
_entity.pdbx_description
1 polymer ?
#
loop_
_entity_poly.entity_id
_entity_poly.type
_entity_poly.pdbx_seq_one_letter_code
_entity_poly.pdbx_strand_id
1 'polypeptide(L)'
;MSLGLLVLRVVVGLLFFGHGTQKLFGWFGGHGLAGTGAFFETMGFPQGKRQAFTAGLFEAGGGALIALGLLTPFAAAGLIAVMTVAVIKVHFQKGVWVTNGGYEYNAMLVAIVFALAGVGAGTWSLDHALSLNVHGTGWALAALGAGILGGLLPLAEARIAAWRHDHAHPTTA
;
A
#
# COMPACT_ATOMS: atom_id res chain seq x y z
N MET A 1 -18.23 -17.31 11.59
CA MET A 1 -17.32 -16.14 11.55
C MET A 1 -17.34 -15.37 10.21
N SER A 2 -18.26 -15.68 9.31
CA SER A 2 -18.25 -15.14 7.92
C SER A 2 -18.66 -13.67 7.79
N LEU A 3 -19.68 -13.21 8.53
CA LEU A 3 -20.18 -11.84 8.41
C LEU A 3 -19.15 -10.78 8.88
N GLY A 4 -18.51 -11.02 10.03
CA GLY A 4 -17.49 -10.10 10.54
C GLY A 4 -16.30 -9.94 9.57
N LEU A 5 -15.83 -11.05 8.97
CA LEU A 5 -14.78 -11.00 7.95
C LEU A 5 -15.25 -10.30 6.67
N LEU A 6 -16.49 -10.52 6.24
CA LEU A 6 -17.06 -9.79 5.09
C LEU A 6 -17.07 -8.29 5.34
N VAL A 7 -17.63 -7.84 6.48
CA VAL A 7 -17.69 -6.42 6.81
C VAL A 7 -16.29 -5.81 6.88
N LEU A 8 -15.35 -6.48 7.58
CA LEU A 8 -13.99 -6.00 7.74
C LEU A 8 -13.30 -5.81 6.38
N ARG A 9 -13.32 -6.83 5.51
CA ARG A 9 -12.65 -6.75 4.21
C ARG A 9 -13.33 -5.78 3.24
N VAL A 10 -14.67 -5.66 3.28
CA VAL A 10 -15.38 -4.69 2.43
C VAL A 10 -15.03 -3.26 2.86
N VAL A 11 -15.08 -2.95 4.15
CA VAL A 11 -14.74 -1.61 4.65
C VAL A 11 -13.29 -1.27 4.33
N VAL A 12 -12.34 -2.14 4.71
CA VAL A 12 -10.90 -1.89 4.48
C VAL A 12 -10.57 -1.87 2.99
N GLY A 13 -11.14 -2.79 2.22
CA GLY A 13 -10.94 -2.84 0.77
C GLY A 13 -11.45 -1.59 0.07
N LEU A 14 -12.63 -1.08 0.43
CA LEU A 14 -13.18 0.16 -0.13
C LEU A 14 -12.37 1.39 0.27
N LEU A 15 -11.81 1.44 1.48
CA LEU A 15 -10.90 2.52 1.89
C LEU A 15 -9.64 2.54 1.00
N PHE A 16 -8.99 1.40 0.81
CA PHE A 16 -7.84 1.31 -0.09
C PHE A 16 -8.21 1.62 -1.54
N PHE A 17 -9.34 1.11 -2.02
CA PHE A 17 -9.85 1.41 -3.37
C PHE A 17 -10.04 2.92 -3.56
N GLY A 18 -10.66 3.58 -2.58
CA GLY A 18 -10.84 5.04 -2.58
C GLY A 18 -9.50 5.78 -2.65
N HIS A 19 -8.52 5.41 -1.81
CA HIS A 19 -7.19 6.02 -1.84
C HIS A 19 -6.45 5.79 -3.17
N GLY A 20 -6.59 4.60 -3.76
CA GLY A 20 -6.01 4.32 -5.07
C GLY A 20 -6.64 5.16 -6.18
N THR A 21 -7.98 5.27 -6.19
CA THR A 21 -8.70 6.09 -7.20
C THR A 21 -8.49 7.58 -7.02
N GLN A 22 -8.24 8.06 -5.79
CA GLN A 22 -7.77 9.43 -5.54
C GLN A 22 -6.45 9.72 -6.27
N LYS A 23 -5.50 8.77 -6.22
CA LYS A 23 -4.19 8.92 -6.88
C LYS A 23 -4.28 8.80 -8.40
N LEU A 24 -5.10 7.85 -8.90
CA LEU A 24 -5.17 7.57 -10.33
C LEU A 24 -6.05 8.60 -11.08
N PHE A 25 -7.24 8.88 -10.54
CA PHE A 25 -8.31 9.59 -11.25
C PHE A 25 -8.70 10.91 -10.59
N GLY A 26 -8.22 11.20 -9.39
CA GLY A 26 -8.62 12.38 -8.63
C GLY A 26 -10.02 12.27 -8.00
N TRP A 27 -10.61 11.08 -7.92
CA TRP A 27 -11.91 10.89 -7.31
C TRP A 27 -11.88 11.25 -5.81
N PHE A 28 -13.03 11.49 -5.23
CA PHE A 28 -13.19 11.78 -3.79
C PHE A 28 -12.29 12.90 -3.28
N GLY A 29 -12.04 13.93 -4.08
CA GLY A 29 -11.18 15.06 -3.72
C GLY A 29 -9.67 14.77 -3.81
N GLY A 30 -9.27 13.73 -4.51
CA GLY A 30 -7.87 13.42 -4.79
C GLY A 30 -7.25 14.31 -5.86
N HIS A 31 -5.93 14.23 -6.03
CA HIS A 31 -5.17 15.06 -6.95
C HIS A 31 -4.92 14.42 -8.33
N GLY A 32 -5.39 13.20 -8.54
CA GLY A 32 -5.14 12.44 -9.75
C GLY A 32 -3.65 12.12 -9.97
N LEU A 33 -3.35 11.52 -11.09
CA LEU A 33 -2.00 11.04 -11.39
C LEU A 33 -0.97 12.19 -11.49
N ALA A 34 -1.36 13.33 -12.01
CA ALA A 34 -0.46 14.47 -12.18
C ALA A 34 -0.08 15.09 -10.83
N GLY A 35 -1.09 15.42 -10.00
CA GLY A 35 -0.85 16.04 -8.70
C GLY A 35 -0.18 15.09 -7.71
N THR A 36 -0.59 13.81 -7.68
CA THR A 36 0.08 12.79 -6.85
C THR A 36 1.52 12.56 -7.32
N GLY A 37 1.77 12.57 -8.63
CA GLY A 37 3.12 12.44 -9.18
C GLY A 37 4.03 13.59 -8.76
N ALA A 38 3.56 14.84 -8.88
CA ALA A 38 4.29 16.01 -8.42
C ALA A 38 4.62 15.92 -6.92
N PHE A 39 3.66 15.50 -6.09
CA PHE A 39 3.90 15.26 -4.66
C PHE A 39 4.99 14.19 -4.42
N PHE A 40 5.01 13.11 -5.18
CA PHE A 40 6.04 12.08 -5.06
C PHE A 40 7.43 12.62 -5.45
N GLU A 41 7.51 13.49 -6.46
CA GLU A 41 8.77 14.16 -6.83
C GLU A 41 9.30 15.03 -5.69
N THR A 42 8.44 15.75 -4.95
CA THR A 42 8.87 16.51 -3.76
C THR A 42 9.42 15.62 -2.64
N MET A 43 9.03 14.34 -2.60
CA MET A 43 9.59 13.35 -1.67
C MET A 43 10.89 12.70 -2.16
N GLY A 44 11.40 13.12 -3.33
CA GLY A 44 12.65 12.61 -3.91
C GLY A 44 12.48 11.32 -4.73
N PHE A 45 11.26 10.98 -5.15
CA PHE A 45 11.06 9.85 -6.06
C PHE A 45 11.32 10.30 -7.51
N PRO A 46 12.23 9.64 -8.24
CA PRO A 46 12.36 9.88 -9.68
C PRO A 46 11.10 9.38 -10.39
N GLN A 47 10.68 10.10 -11.43
CA GLN A 47 9.49 9.76 -12.20
C GLN A 47 8.21 9.63 -11.34
N GLY A 48 7.87 10.69 -10.59
CA GLY A 48 6.77 10.68 -9.61
C GLY A 48 5.43 10.17 -10.17
N LYS A 49 5.10 10.46 -11.44
CA LYS A 49 3.89 9.92 -12.09
C LYS A 49 3.90 8.39 -12.18
N ARG A 50 5.04 7.75 -12.46
CA ARG A 50 5.17 6.29 -12.47
C ARG A 50 4.93 5.72 -11.08
N GLN A 51 5.54 6.33 -10.07
CA GLN A 51 5.36 5.92 -8.68
C GLN A 51 3.91 6.11 -8.20
N ALA A 52 3.29 7.23 -8.57
CA ALA A 52 1.88 7.51 -8.28
C ALA A 52 0.93 6.49 -8.96
N PHE A 53 1.21 6.13 -10.22
CA PHE A 53 0.45 5.11 -10.94
C PHE A 53 0.59 3.74 -10.25
N THR A 54 1.82 3.33 -9.93
CA THR A 54 2.07 2.04 -9.27
C THR A 54 1.39 1.98 -7.89
N ALA A 55 1.55 3.01 -7.07
CA ALA A 55 0.89 3.07 -5.76
C ALA A 55 -0.64 3.05 -5.88
N GLY A 56 -1.20 3.87 -6.80
CA GLY A 56 -2.64 3.92 -7.05
C GLY A 56 -3.21 2.59 -7.56
N LEU A 57 -2.46 1.89 -8.42
CA LEU A 57 -2.86 0.58 -8.93
C LEU A 57 -2.88 -0.49 -7.83
N PHE A 58 -1.84 -0.54 -6.97
CA PHE A 58 -1.81 -1.47 -5.84
C PHE A 58 -2.89 -1.16 -4.82
N GLU A 59 -3.17 0.10 -4.52
CA GLU A 59 -4.24 0.46 -3.59
C GLU A 59 -5.63 0.19 -4.18
N ALA A 60 -5.92 0.64 -5.40
CA ALA A 60 -7.23 0.42 -6.01
C ALA A 60 -7.46 -1.07 -6.32
N GLY A 61 -6.50 -1.71 -6.97
CA GLY A 61 -6.58 -3.13 -7.32
C GLY A 61 -6.55 -4.02 -6.08
N GLY A 62 -5.60 -3.80 -5.19
CA GLY A 62 -5.49 -4.55 -3.93
C GLY A 62 -6.72 -4.34 -3.03
N GLY A 63 -7.23 -3.11 -2.95
CA GLY A 63 -8.47 -2.79 -2.22
C GLY A 63 -9.67 -3.54 -2.79
N ALA A 64 -9.84 -3.56 -4.12
CA ALA A 64 -10.90 -4.32 -4.77
C ALA A 64 -10.76 -5.83 -4.49
N LEU A 65 -9.56 -6.39 -4.58
CA LEU A 65 -9.28 -7.79 -4.28
C LEU A 65 -9.60 -8.13 -2.82
N ILE A 66 -9.22 -7.29 -1.86
CA ILE A 66 -9.56 -7.46 -0.44
C ILE A 66 -11.09 -7.42 -0.25
N ALA A 67 -11.78 -6.44 -0.82
CA ALA A 67 -13.24 -6.35 -0.70
C ALA A 67 -13.94 -7.59 -1.23
N LEU A 68 -13.52 -8.10 -2.39
CA LEU A 68 -14.04 -9.33 -2.99
C LEU A 68 -13.57 -10.60 -2.27
N GLY A 69 -12.51 -10.52 -1.48
CA GLY A 69 -11.84 -11.67 -0.88
C GLY A 69 -11.25 -12.60 -1.94
N LEU A 70 -10.51 -12.02 -2.87
CA LEU A 70 -9.84 -12.73 -3.97
C LEU A 70 -8.34 -12.54 -3.89
N LEU A 71 -7.59 -13.65 -3.96
CA LEU A 71 -6.12 -13.66 -3.87
C LEU A 71 -5.62 -12.84 -2.67
N THR A 72 -6.28 -13.02 -1.53
CA THR A 72 -6.15 -12.19 -0.33
C THR A 72 -4.70 -11.94 0.10
N PRO A 73 -3.76 -12.93 0.16
CA PRO A 73 -2.38 -12.66 0.57
C PRO A 73 -1.59 -11.82 -0.45
N PHE A 74 -1.88 -11.97 -1.74
CA PHE A 74 -1.21 -11.20 -2.79
C PHE A 74 -1.66 -9.74 -2.76
N ALA A 75 -2.97 -9.51 -2.58
CA ALA A 75 -3.52 -8.18 -2.36
C ALA A 75 -2.91 -7.54 -1.11
N ALA A 76 -2.83 -8.29 0.00
CA ALA A 76 -2.21 -7.83 1.24
C ALA A 76 -0.75 -7.42 1.02
N ALA A 77 0.05 -8.21 0.30
CA ALA A 77 1.45 -7.88 0.00
C ALA A 77 1.58 -6.54 -0.74
N GLY A 78 0.78 -6.32 -1.78
CA GLY A 78 0.78 -5.06 -2.53
C GLY A 78 0.39 -3.85 -1.67
N LEU A 79 -0.64 -4.00 -0.83
CA LEU A 79 -1.08 -2.95 0.09
C LEU A 79 -0.05 -2.65 1.18
N ILE A 80 0.60 -3.67 1.75
CA ILE A 80 1.68 -3.52 2.72
C ILE A 80 2.86 -2.78 2.07
N ALA A 81 3.19 -3.06 0.80
CA ALA A 81 4.26 -2.35 0.10
C ALA A 81 3.99 -0.85 0.01
N VAL A 82 2.77 -0.44 -0.36
CA VAL A 82 2.40 0.97 -0.41
C VAL A 82 2.41 1.60 0.99
N MET A 83 1.90 0.90 2.01
CA MET A 83 1.92 1.37 3.39
C MET A 83 3.35 1.52 3.94
N THR A 84 4.27 0.62 3.58
CA THR A 84 5.69 0.73 3.95
C THR A 84 6.30 2.03 3.42
N VAL A 85 6.06 2.37 2.15
CA VAL A 85 6.51 3.64 1.56
C VAL A 85 5.88 4.83 2.27
N ALA A 86 4.55 4.81 2.48
CA ALA A 86 3.81 5.88 3.12
C ALA A 86 4.32 6.14 4.55
N VAL A 87 4.54 5.08 5.33
CA VAL A 87 5.10 5.21 6.68
C VAL A 87 6.48 5.87 6.61
N ILE A 88 7.40 5.33 5.84
CA ILE A 88 8.80 5.79 5.83
C ILE A 88 8.94 7.22 5.31
N LYS A 89 8.22 7.57 4.24
CA LYS A 89 8.38 8.88 3.57
C LYS A 89 7.51 10.00 4.13
N VAL A 90 6.35 9.66 4.70
CA VAL A 90 5.35 10.69 5.05
C VAL A 90 5.08 10.77 6.55
N HIS A 91 4.98 9.60 7.21
CA HIS A 91 4.38 9.53 8.53
C HIS A 91 5.38 9.28 9.67
N PHE A 92 6.48 8.57 9.43
CA PHE A 92 7.40 8.12 10.47
C PHE A 92 7.95 9.26 11.34
N GLN A 93 8.37 10.35 10.70
CA GLN A 93 8.93 11.51 11.40
C GLN A 93 7.89 12.31 12.21
N LYS A 94 6.61 12.06 11.97
CA LYS A 94 5.48 12.70 12.69
C LYS A 94 5.04 11.92 13.93
N GLY A 95 5.73 10.80 14.21
CA GLY A 95 5.44 9.93 15.35
C GLY A 95 4.28 8.96 15.08
N VAL A 96 3.71 8.43 16.16
CA VAL A 96 2.67 7.39 16.10
C VAL A 96 1.31 7.97 15.75
N TRP A 97 0.88 9.00 16.47
CA TRP A 97 -0.51 9.43 16.54
C TRP A 97 -1.01 10.14 15.28
N VAL A 98 -2.15 9.70 14.75
CA VAL A 98 -2.78 10.26 13.54
C VAL A 98 -3.13 11.74 13.69
N THR A 99 -3.42 12.21 14.89
CA THR A 99 -3.67 13.63 15.19
C THR A 99 -2.49 14.53 14.82
N ASN A 100 -1.28 13.97 14.81
CA ASN A 100 -0.05 14.65 14.38
C ASN A 100 0.36 14.27 12.94
N GLY A 101 -0.49 13.52 12.23
CA GLY A 101 -0.17 12.98 10.91
C GLY A 101 0.74 11.74 10.94
N GLY A 102 0.86 11.07 12.11
CA GLY A 102 1.68 9.89 12.33
C GLY A 102 1.15 8.62 11.65
N TYR A 103 1.85 7.50 11.87
CA TYR A 103 1.63 6.26 11.14
C TYR A 103 0.60 5.30 11.77
N GLU A 104 -0.08 5.67 12.84
CA GLU A 104 -1.11 4.87 13.54
C GLU A 104 -2.11 4.21 12.57
N TYR A 105 -2.66 5.02 11.66
CA TYR A 105 -3.61 4.54 10.66
C TYR A 105 -2.99 3.51 9.70
N ASN A 106 -1.78 3.77 9.22
CA ASN A 106 -1.07 2.84 8.35
C ASN A 106 -0.77 1.51 9.05
N ALA A 107 -0.32 1.57 10.31
CA ALA A 107 -0.04 0.37 11.10
C ALA A 107 -1.29 -0.48 11.32
N MET A 108 -2.43 0.16 11.62
CA MET A 108 -3.72 -0.53 11.75
C MET A 108 -4.13 -1.21 10.43
N LEU A 109 -4.02 -0.52 9.30
CA LEU A 109 -4.34 -1.10 7.98
C LEU A 109 -3.44 -2.30 7.65
N VAL A 110 -2.14 -2.20 7.91
CA VAL A 110 -1.19 -3.31 7.73
C VAL A 110 -1.57 -4.50 8.61
N ALA A 111 -1.87 -4.27 9.89
CA ALA A 111 -2.29 -5.33 10.80
C ALA A 111 -3.56 -6.04 10.32
N ILE A 112 -4.54 -5.30 9.79
CA ILE A 112 -5.80 -5.87 9.28
C ILE A 112 -5.54 -6.73 8.04
N VAL A 113 -4.81 -6.24 7.03
CA VAL A 113 -4.58 -7.03 5.80
C VAL A 113 -3.66 -8.22 6.07
N PHE A 114 -2.72 -8.11 7.01
CA PHE A 114 -1.92 -9.23 7.51
C PHE A 114 -2.81 -10.31 8.17
N ALA A 115 -3.72 -9.89 9.05
CA ALA A 115 -4.65 -10.80 9.72
C ALA A 115 -5.58 -11.49 8.71
N LEU A 116 -6.09 -10.75 7.70
CA LEU A 116 -6.91 -11.33 6.63
C LEU A 116 -6.12 -12.36 5.80
N ALA A 117 -4.85 -12.13 5.50
CA ALA A 117 -4.01 -13.11 4.82
C ALA A 117 -3.79 -14.38 5.68
N GLY A 118 -3.74 -14.24 7.00
CA GLY A 118 -3.58 -15.35 7.94
C GLY A 118 -4.86 -16.14 8.18
N VAL A 119 -5.96 -15.45 8.48
CA VAL A 119 -7.26 -16.08 8.81
C VAL A 119 -8.01 -16.54 7.56
N GLY A 120 -7.74 -15.89 6.41
CA GLY A 120 -8.46 -16.08 5.15
C GLY A 120 -9.64 -15.13 5.00
N ALA A 121 -10.15 -15.07 3.79
CA ALA A 121 -11.23 -14.14 3.41
C ALA A 121 -12.63 -14.53 3.91
N GLY A 122 -12.77 -15.75 4.44
CA GLY A 122 -14.05 -16.29 4.95
C GLY A 122 -14.92 -16.92 3.86
N THR A 123 -16.03 -17.55 4.28
CA THR A 123 -16.88 -18.33 3.37
C THR A 123 -17.65 -17.50 2.33
N TRP A 124 -17.85 -16.21 2.59
CA TRP A 124 -18.50 -15.29 1.63
C TRP A 124 -17.45 -14.51 0.81
N SER A 125 -16.52 -15.23 0.19
CA SER A 125 -15.41 -14.68 -0.58
C SER A 125 -15.21 -15.41 -1.90
N LEU A 126 -14.53 -14.77 -2.85
CA LEU A 126 -14.15 -15.42 -4.10
C LEU A 126 -13.05 -16.47 -3.88
N ASP A 127 -12.14 -16.29 -2.93
CA ASP A 127 -11.16 -17.33 -2.57
C ASP A 127 -11.87 -18.63 -2.17
N HIS A 128 -12.93 -18.53 -1.35
CA HIS A 128 -13.72 -19.70 -0.96
C HIS A 128 -14.53 -20.28 -2.12
N ALA A 129 -15.21 -19.44 -2.90
CA ALA A 129 -16.03 -19.89 -4.05
C ALA A 129 -15.19 -20.60 -5.13
N LEU A 130 -13.94 -20.19 -5.30
CA LEU A 130 -12.98 -20.79 -6.23
C LEU A 130 -12.11 -21.88 -5.59
N SER A 131 -12.37 -22.25 -4.34
CA SER A 131 -11.62 -23.25 -3.58
C SER A 131 -10.11 -22.96 -3.48
N LEU A 132 -9.74 -21.68 -3.44
CA LEU A 132 -8.35 -21.26 -3.30
C LEU A 132 -7.92 -21.36 -1.83
N ASN A 133 -6.95 -22.23 -1.54
CA ASN A 133 -6.37 -22.41 -0.21
C ASN A 133 -5.17 -21.47 0.02
N VAL A 134 -5.39 -20.17 -0.17
CA VAL A 134 -4.36 -19.13 -0.07
C VAL A 134 -4.50 -18.36 1.26
N HIS A 135 -4.37 -19.05 2.40
CA HIS A 135 -4.43 -18.46 3.74
C HIS A 135 -3.60 -19.27 4.74
N GLY A 136 -3.41 -18.72 5.92
CA GLY A 136 -2.62 -19.34 6.98
C GLY A 136 -1.39 -18.51 7.33
N THR A 137 -0.73 -18.89 8.44
CA THR A 137 0.43 -18.13 8.97
C THR A 137 1.56 -17.97 7.95
N GLY A 138 1.83 -19.01 7.16
CA GLY A 138 2.87 -18.94 6.10
C GLY A 138 2.53 -17.88 5.04
N TRP A 139 1.29 -17.83 4.60
CA TRP A 139 0.82 -16.82 3.64
C TRP A 139 0.84 -15.40 4.21
N ALA A 140 0.45 -15.23 5.50
CA ALA A 140 0.52 -13.94 6.16
C ALA A 140 1.96 -13.42 6.27
N LEU A 141 2.90 -14.28 6.71
CA LEU A 141 4.31 -13.93 6.82
C LEU A 141 4.95 -13.66 5.45
N ALA A 142 4.60 -14.44 4.43
CA ALA A 142 5.04 -14.22 3.06
C ALA A 142 4.53 -12.88 2.51
N ALA A 143 3.25 -12.56 2.75
CA ALA A 143 2.67 -11.28 2.35
C ALA A 143 3.33 -10.10 3.06
N LEU A 144 3.60 -10.22 4.36
CA LEU A 144 4.30 -9.19 5.13
C LEU A 144 5.72 -8.98 4.61
N GLY A 145 6.49 -10.06 4.44
CA GLY A 145 7.87 -9.99 3.95
C GLY A 145 7.94 -9.43 2.53
N ALA A 146 7.12 -9.95 1.60
CA ALA A 146 7.06 -9.46 0.23
C ALA A 146 6.60 -7.99 0.16
N GLY A 147 5.63 -7.59 0.99
CA GLY A 147 5.16 -6.22 1.07
C GLY A 147 6.24 -5.26 1.57
N ILE A 148 6.93 -5.60 2.67
CA ILE A 148 8.03 -4.77 3.16
C ILE A 148 9.14 -4.66 2.11
N LEU A 149 9.61 -5.77 1.55
CA LEU A 149 10.65 -5.78 0.53
C LEU A 149 10.22 -5.00 -0.72
N GLY A 150 8.97 -5.20 -1.19
CA GLY A 150 8.40 -4.46 -2.32
C GLY A 150 8.34 -2.95 -2.08
N GLY A 151 8.02 -2.52 -0.86
CA GLY A 151 8.03 -1.12 -0.47
C GLY A 151 9.43 -0.51 -0.35
N LEU A 152 10.45 -1.32 -0.05
CA LEU A 152 11.84 -0.84 0.00
C LEU A 152 12.44 -0.58 -1.37
N LEU A 153 11.94 -1.22 -2.45
CA LEU A 153 12.47 -1.04 -3.80
C LEU A 153 12.38 0.41 -4.30
N PRO A 154 11.21 1.07 -4.31
CA PRO A 154 11.12 2.46 -4.73
C PRO A 154 11.90 3.41 -3.81
N LEU A 155 12.04 3.09 -2.52
CA LEU A 155 12.85 3.86 -1.58
C LEU A 155 14.35 3.78 -1.93
N ALA A 156 14.84 2.59 -2.28
CA ALA A 156 16.20 2.39 -2.75
C ALA A 156 16.45 3.14 -4.09
N GLU A 157 15.50 3.08 -5.03
CA GLU A 157 15.56 3.83 -6.28
C GLU A 157 15.69 5.34 -6.03
N ALA A 158 14.87 5.90 -5.14
CA ALA A 158 14.94 7.32 -4.77
C ALA A 158 16.29 7.68 -4.16
N ARG A 159 16.84 6.84 -3.29
CA ARG A 159 18.15 7.07 -2.66
C ARG A 159 19.30 7.02 -3.68
N ILE A 160 19.27 6.07 -4.59
CA ILE A 160 20.28 5.96 -5.67
C ILE A 160 20.20 7.18 -6.62
N ALA A 161 19.00 7.64 -6.95
CA ALA A 161 18.81 8.81 -7.79
C ALA A 161 19.39 10.08 -7.14
N ALA A 162 19.14 10.30 -5.85
CA ALA A 162 19.70 11.39 -5.09
C ALA A 162 21.24 11.32 -5.07
N TRP A 163 21.81 10.16 -4.74
CA TRP A 163 23.26 9.96 -4.73
C TRP A 163 23.92 10.29 -6.08
N ARG A 164 23.31 9.84 -7.20
CA ARG A 164 23.82 10.12 -8.56
C ARG A 164 23.81 11.61 -8.87
N HIS A 165 22.76 12.34 -8.47
CA HIS A 165 22.66 13.78 -8.67
C HIS A 165 23.77 14.54 -7.94
N ASP A 166 24.02 14.19 -6.67
CA ASP A 166 25.03 14.84 -5.82
C ASP A 166 26.46 14.63 -6.36
N HIS A 167 26.75 13.45 -6.96
CA HIS A 167 28.08 13.14 -7.51
C HIS A 167 28.27 13.59 -8.97
N ALA A 168 27.18 13.86 -9.70
CA ALA A 168 27.27 14.42 -11.06
C ALA A 168 27.50 15.94 -11.07
N HIS A 169 27.16 16.62 -9.95
CA HIS A 169 27.31 18.08 -9.81
C HIS A 169 28.03 18.38 -8.47
N PRO A 170 29.34 18.06 -8.34
CA PRO A 170 30.06 18.44 -7.15
C PRO A 170 30.06 19.97 -7.05
N THR A 171 29.49 20.50 -5.97
CA THR A 171 29.56 21.91 -5.64
C THR A 171 31.03 22.25 -5.45
N THR A 172 31.62 22.98 -6.43
CA THR A 172 32.91 23.60 -6.26
C THR A 172 32.79 24.65 -5.16
N ALA A 173 33.29 24.32 -3.97
CA ALA A 173 33.46 25.26 -2.85
C ALA A 173 34.61 26.22 -3.13
#